data_1858bced6b313a46edf9fd4a1799c874
#
_entry.id   1858bced6b313a46edf9fd4a1799c874
#
_cell.length_a   1.000
_cell.length_b   1.000
_cell.length_c   1.000
_cell.angle_alpha   90.00
_cell.angle_beta   90.00
_cell.angle_gamma   90.00
#
_symmetry.space_group_name_H-M   'P 1'
#
loop_
_entity.id
_entity.type
_entity.pdbx_description
1 polymer ?
#
loop_
_entity_poly.entity_id
_entity_poly.type
_entity_poly.pdbx_seq_one_letter_code
_entity_poly.pdbx_strand_id
1 'polypeptide(L)'
;MAVNNRVKITNDIELKDRLVAINRVTKVTKGGRTFSFSAIVVVGNEDGIIGWGLGKAGEVTAAIAKGVEAAKKNLTRVPVLKGTVPHEQSAKFGGAEVFIKPASTGTGVVAGGAMRAVLESVGVTDVLAKSKGSSNPHNLVKATILALSEMRDARMVAQNRCVSMEKVFR
;
A
#
# COMPACT_ATOMS: atom_id res chain seq x y z
N MET A 1 9.81 -9.59 -15.86
CA MET A 1 10.23 -8.18 -15.86
C MET A 1 9.37 -7.42 -14.88
N ALA A 2 9.96 -6.71 -13.90
CA ALA A 2 9.20 -5.88 -12.97
C ALA A 2 8.59 -4.70 -13.74
N VAL A 3 7.28 -4.61 -13.78
CA VAL A 3 6.57 -3.49 -14.41
C VAL A 3 6.84 -2.25 -13.57
N ASN A 4 7.41 -1.22 -14.16
CA ASN A 4 7.76 0.02 -13.46
C ASN A 4 6.48 0.88 -13.31
N ASN A 5 5.64 0.53 -12.32
CA ASN A 5 4.36 1.18 -12.02
C ASN A 5 4.50 2.50 -11.25
N ARG A 6 5.71 3.11 -11.22
CA ARG A 6 5.91 4.39 -10.51
C ARG A 6 5.25 5.53 -11.26
N VAL A 7 4.42 6.27 -10.55
CA VAL A 7 3.72 7.47 -11.05
C VAL A 7 4.46 8.71 -10.55
N LYS A 8 4.74 9.65 -11.46
CA LYS A 8 5.21 10.99 -11.07
C LYS A 8 4.01 11.83 -10.64
N ILE A 9 4.20 12.65 -9.62
CA ILE A 9 3.17 13.57 -9.14
C ILE A 9 2.86 14.57 -10.25
N THR A 10 1.62 14.59 -10.71
CA THR A 10 1.03 15.68 -11.46
C THR A 10 0.17 16.49 -10.47
N ASN A 11 0.16 17.80 -10.57
CA ASN A 11 -0.50 18.71 -9.59
C ASN A 11 -2.03 18.51 -9.47
N ASP A 12 -2.63 17.72 -10.33
CA ASP A 12 -4.08 17.51 -10.41
C ASP A 12 -4.60 16.30 -9.60
N ILE A 13 -3.73 15.61 -8.84
CA ILE A 13 -4.13 14.41 -8.10
C ILE A 13 -4.40 14.79 -6.64
N GLU A 14 -5.66 14.75 -6.23
CA GLU A 14 -6.02 14.83 -4.82
C GLU A 14 -5.59 13.57 -4.09
N LEU A 15 -4.74 13.75 -3.09
CA LEU A 15 -4.18 12.65 -2.30
C LEU A 15 -4.67 12.76 -0.85
N LYS A 16 -5.31 11.69 -0.37
CA LYS A 16 -5.70 11.55 1.04
C LYS A 16 -4.59 10.80 1.78
N ASP A 17 -4.23 11.28 2.96
CA ASP A 17 -3.26 10.63 3.83
C ASP A 17 -3.95 9.84 4.94
N ARG A 18 -3.39 8.67 5.24
CA ARG A 18 -3.81 7.81 6.36
C ARG A 18 -2.62 7.41 7.21
N LEU A 19 -2.71 7.73 8.48
CA LEU A 19 -1.72 7.29 9.46
C LEU A 19 -1.99 5.82 9.82
N VAL A 20 -0.97 4.97 9.66
CA VAL A 20 -1.06 3.53 9.99
C VAL A 20 -0.60 3.26 11.42
N ALA A 21 0.57 3.77 11.79
CA ALA A 21 1.12 3.62 13.13
C ALA A 21 2.10 4.73 13.49
N ILE A 22 2.14 5.06 14.78
CA ILE A 22 3.14 5.95 15.38
C ILE A 22 3.84 5.18 16.49
N ASN A 23 5.17 5.22 16.49
CA ASN A 23 6.00 4.63 17.51
C ASN A 23 6.92 5.68 18.12
N ARG A 24 6.97 5.74 19.46
CA ARG A 24 7.98 6.49 20.17
C ARG A 24 9.27 5.68 20.18
N VAL A 25 10.34 6.23 19.64
CA VAL A 25 11.66 5.59 19.56
C VAL A 25 12.67 6.36 20.39
N THR A 26 13.68 5.69 20.88
CA THR A 26 14.69 6.27 21.76
C THR A 26 16.08 5.98 21.24
N LYS A 27 16.92 7.01 21.20
CA LYS A 27 18.36 6.88 20.98
C LYS A 27 19.06 7.09 22.32
N VAL A 28 19.84 6.12 22.73
CA VAL A 28 20.67 6.20 23.94
C VAL A 28 22.01 6.82 23.60
N THR A 29 22.40 7.86 24.32
CA THR A 29 23.67 8.57 24.20
C THR A 29 24.37 8.60 25.56
N LYS A 30 25.63 9.02 25.63
CA LYS A 30 26.38 9.16 26.89
C LYS A 30 25.71 10.10 27.92
N GLY A 31 24.88 11.06 27.44
CA GLY A 31 24.15 12.03 28.29
C GLY A 31 22.73 11.59 28.65
N GLY A 32 22.26 10.40 28.20
CA GLY A 32 20.92 9.90 28.49
C GLY A 32 20.15 9.41 27.29
N ARG A 33 18.80 9.47 27.35
CA ARG A 33 17.88 8.98 26.33
C ARG A 33 17.24 10.15 25.58
N THR A 34 17.49 10.24 24.27
CA THR A 34 16.80 11.21 23.39
C THR A 34 15.62 10.53 22.73
N PHE A 35 14.42 11.06 22.95
CA PHE A 35 13.19 10.54 22.37
C PHE A 35 12.91 11.17 21.01
N SER A 36 12.33 10.38 20.11
CA SER A 36 11.78 10.82 18.84
C SER A 36 10.59 9.97 18.45
N PHE A 37 9.82 10.41 17.44
CA PHE A 37 8.67 9.68 16.94
C PHE A 37 8.94 9.18 15.53
N SER A 38 8.43 7.99 15.24
CA SER A 38 8.44 7.39 13.91
C SER A 38 7.00 7.13 13.49
N ALA A 39 6.57 7.74 12.39
CA ALA A 39 5.25 7.57 11.81
C ALA A 39 5.36 6.83 10.48
N ILE A 40 4.50 5.82 10.26
CA ILE A 40 4.27 5.24 8.95
C ILE A 40 2.94 5.74 8.41
N VAL A 41 2.99 6.32 7.22
CA VAL A 41 1.85 6.95 6.56
C VAL A 41 1.67 6.33 5.18
N VAL A 42 0.43 6.16 4.79
CA VAL A 42 0.01 5.76 3.46
C VAL A 42 -0.76 6.92 2.83
N VAL A 43 -0.51 7.17 1.56
CA VAL A 43 -1.16 8.24 0.79
C VAL A 43 -1.75 7.61 -0.46
N GLY A 44 -3.01 7.93 -0.77
CA GLY A 44 -3.69 7.41 -1.96
C GLY A 44 -4.78 8.35 -2.47
N ASN A 45 -5.22 8.14 -3.70
CA ASN A 45 -6.26 8.92 -4.36
C ASN A 45 -7.62 8.20 -4.44
N GLU A 46 -7.74 7.01 -3.83
CA GLU A 46 -8.92 6.15 -3.92
C GLU A 46 -9.29 5.73 -5.38
N ASP A 47 -8.35 5.90 -6.31
CA ASP A 47 -8.48 5.55 -7.74
C ASP A 47 -7.22 4.81 -8.26
N GLY A 48 -6.75 3.85 -7.50
CA GLY A 48 -5.65 2.97 -7.90
C GLY A 48 -4.25 3.56 -7.78
N ILE A 49 -4.05 4.73 -7.16
CA ILE A 49 -2.72 5.27 -6.88
C ILE A 49 -2.48 5.24 -5.38
N ILE A 50 -1.34 4.68 -4.99
CA ILE A 50 -0.94 4.56 -3.60
C ILE A 50 0.56 4.80 -3.42
N GLY A 51 0.91 5.39 -2.29
CA GLY A 51 2.29 5.53 -1.83
C GLY A 51 2.41 5.30 -0.33
N TRP A 52 3.58 4.97 0.11
CA TRP A 52 3.88 4.85 1.54
C TRP A 52 5.15 5.62 1.89
N GLY A 53 5.18 6.13 3.10
CA GLY A 53 6.34 6.86 3.60
C GLY A 53 6.56 6.65 5.09
N LEU A 54 7.82 6.75 5.49
CA LEU A 54 8.26 6.73 6.86
C LEU A 54 8.83 8.09 7.23
N GLY A 55 8.25 8.71 8.24
CA GLY A 55 8.77 9.96 8.80
C GLY A 55 9.32 9.76 10.21
N LYS A 56 10.40 10.46 10.54
CA LYS A 56 10.98 10.52 11.90
C LYS A 56 11.25 11.98 12.29
N ALA A 57 10.80 12.35 13.47
CA ALA A 57 11.03 13.70 14.02
C ALA A 57 10.96 13.71 15.56
N GLY A 58 11.32 14.82 16.19
CA GLY A 58 11.15 15.05 17.62
C GLY A 58 9.69 15.21 18.04
N GLU A 59 8.83 15.64 17.11
CA GLU A 59 7.40 15.85 17.31
C GLU A 59 6.57 14.94 16.40
N VAL A 60 5.36 14.57 16.83
CA VAL A 60 4.46 13.69 16.10
C VAL A 60 4.01 14.31 14.78
N THR A 61 3.59 15.57 14.81
CA THR A 61 3.12 16.32 13.63
C THR A 61 4.19 16.43 12.55
N ALA A 62 5.42 16.76 12.95
CA ALA A 62 6.56 16.83 12.04
C ALA A 62 6.95 15.44 11.48
N ALA A 63 6.78 14.36 12.27
CA ALA A 63 7.03 13.00 11.78
C ALA A 63 5.98 12.60 10.73
N ILE A 64 4.70 12.93 10.93
CA ILE A 64 3.63 12.67 9.96
C ILE A 64 3.89 13.46 8.66
N ALA A 65 4.15 14.76 8.73
CA ALA A 65 4.42 15.60 7.56
C ALA A 65 5.58 15.03 6.70
N LYS A 66 6.69 14.64 7.33
CA LYS A 66 7.81 13.98 6.65
C LYS A 66 7.40 12.63 6.03
N GLY A 67 6.54 11.88 6.72
CA GLY A 67 5.99 10.62 6.20
C GLY A 67 5.16 10.84 4.93
N VAL A 68 4.29 11.84 4.91
CA VAL A 68 3.47 12.22 3.75
C VAL A 68 4.36 12.64 2.57
N GLU A 69 5.37 13.49 2.79
CA GLU A 69 6.30 13.87 1.73
C GLU A 69 7.06 12.68 1.14
N ALA A 70 7.50 11.75 1.99
CA ALA A 70 8.16 10.53 1.55
C ALA A 70 7.21 9.62 0.77
N ALA A 71 5.94 9.52 1.18
CA ALA A 71 4.91 8.75 0.50
C ALA A 71 4.61 9.31 -0.89
N LYS A 72 4.49 10.63 -1.01
CA LYS A 72 4.29 11.32 -2.29
C LYS A 72 5.40 11.04 -3.31
N LYS A 73 6.64 10.84 -2.87
CA LYS A 73 7.78 10.50 -3.75
C LYS A 73 7.73 9.04 -4.26
N ASN A 74 6.98 8.16 -3.61
CA ASN A 74 6.93 6.73 -3.88
C ASN A 74 5.53 6.26 -4.31
N LEU A 75 4.90 6.99 -5.22
CA LEU A 75 3.58 6.63 -5.74
C LEU A 75 3.69 5.47 -6.73
N THR A 76 2.78 4.50 -6.57
CA THR A 76 2.67 3.31 -7.41
C THR A 76 1.22 3.17 -7.89
N ARG A 77 1.03 2.83 -9.16
CA ARG A 77 -0.28 2.54 -9.70
C ARG A 77 -0.62 1.05 -9.54
N VAL A 78 -1.84 0.79 -9.13
CA VAL A 78 -2.38 -0.55 -8.84
C VAL A 78 -3.67 -0.76 -9.63
N PRO A 79 -3.89 -1.93 -10.24
CA PRO A 79 -5.13 -2.21 -10.94
C PRO A 79 -6.27 -2.46 -9.94
N VAL A 80 -7.32 -1.66 -10.03
CA VAL A 80 -8.59 -1.84 -9.32
C VAL A 80 -9.69 -2.12 -10.33
N LEU A 81 -10.51 -3.14 -10.09
CA LEU A 81 -11.57 -3.56 -11.00
C LEU A 81 -12.92 -3.56 -10.27
N LYS A 82 -13.80 -2.64 -10.62
CA LYS A 82 -15.16 -2.55 -10.05
C LYS A 82 -15.20 -2.58 -8.51
N GLY A 83 -14.26 -1.85 -7.87
CA GLY A 83 -14.15 -1.78 -6.42
C GLY A 83 -13.46 -2.97 -5.74
N THR A 84 -12.95 -3.95 -6.50
CA THR A 84 -12.20 -5.09 -5.97
C THR A 84 -10.87 -5.28 -6.72
N VAL A 85 -10.09 -6.27 -6.30
CA VAL A 85 -8.83 -6.65 -6.94
C VAL A 85 -9.06 -7.64 -8.09
N PRO A 86 -8.20 -7.66 -9.14
CA PRO A 86 -8.41 -8.49 -10.32
C PRO A 86 -8.34 -10.00 -10.05
N HIS A 87 -7.44 -10.44 -9.19
CA HIS A 87 -7.21 -11.84 -8.84
C HIS A 87 -6.60 -11.96 -7.44
N GLU A 88 -6.51 -13.19 -6.94
CA GLU A 88 -5.80 -13.46 -5.70
C GLU A 88 -4.29 -13.31 -5.89
N GLN A 89 -3.65 -12.74 -4.87
CA GLN A 89 -2.21 -12.52 -4.86
C GLN A 89 -1.65 -12.65 -3.45
N SER A 90 -0.49 -13.29 -3.36
CA SER A 90 0.30 -13.32 -2.13
C SER A 90 1.62 -12.60 -2.37
N ALA A 91 2.10 -11.88 -1.36
CA ALA A 91 3.45 -11.34 -1.38
C ALA A 91 4.07 -11.37 0.02
N LYS A 92 5.40 -11.42 0.05
CA LYS A 92 6.17 -11.47 1.28
C LYS A 92 7.18 -10.33 1.33
N PHE A 93 7.22 -9.65 2.47
CA PHE A 93 8.23 -8.64 2.74
C PHE A 93 8.79 -8.80 4.15
N GLY A 94 10.09 -9.09 4.26
CA GLY A 94 10.69 -9.46 5.53
C GLY A 94 10.03 -10.71 6.13
N GLY A 95 9.59 -10.63 7.38
CA GLY A 95 8.86 -11.71 8.06
C GLY A 95 7.33 -11.65 7.88
N ALA A 96 6.78 -10.66 7.17
CA ALA A 96 5.35 -10.54 6.93
C ALA A 96 4.98 -11.12 5.56
N GLU A 97 3.95 -11.94 5.53
CA GLU A 97 3.32 -12.47 4.33
C GLU A 97 1.87 -12.00 4.29
N VAL A 98 1.42 -11.56 3.14
CA VAL A 98 0.09 -11.02 2.91
C VAL A 98 -0.59 -11.82 1.81
N PHE A 99 -1.83 -12.20 2.04
CA PHE A 99 -2.72 -12.84 1.08
C PHE A 99 -3.92 -11.92 0.84
N ILE A 100 -4.21 -11.62 -0.43
CA ILE A 100 -5.33 -10.77 -0.85
C ILE A 100 -6.15 -11.56 -1.86
N LYS A 101 -7.48 -11.55 -1.69
CA LYS A 101 -8.43 -12.24 -2.57
C LYS A 101 -9.59 -11.31 -2.92
N PRO A 102 -10.08 -11.31 -4.17
CA PRO A 102 -11.26 -10.54 -4.55
C PRO A 102 -12.50 -11.03 -3.80
N ALA A 103 -13.43 -10.13 -3.56
CA ALA A 103 -14.70 -10.42 -2.89
C ALA A 103 -15.88 -9.86 -3.70
N SER A 104 -17.07 -10.40 -3.44
CA SER A 104 -18.32 -9.92 -4.04
C SER A 104 -18.71 -8.55 -3.48
N THR A 105 -19.43 -7.79 -4.27
CA THR A 105 -19.95 -6.47 -3.90
C THR A 105 -20.77 -6.55 -2.61
N GLY A 106 -20.51 -5.65 -1.68
CA GLY A 106 -21.16 -5.59 -0.37
C GLY A 106 -20.45 -6.34 0.75
N THR A 107 -19.34 -7.05 0.45
CA THR A 107 -18.52 -7.73 1.48
C THR A 107 -17.77 -6.73 2.36
N GLY A 108 -17.37 -5.59 1.80
CA GLY A 108 -16.54 -4.60 2.46
C GLY A 108 -15.06 -5.02 2.54
N VAL A 109 -14.24 -4.20 3.19
CA VAL A 109 -12.81 -4.46 3.37
C VAL A 109 -12.59 -5.32 4.61
N VAL A 110 -12.38 -6.62 4.42
CA VAL A 110 -12.06 -7.57 5.48
C VAL A 110 -10.54 -7.75 5.56
N ALA A 111 -9.88 -6.93 6.37
CA ALA A 111 -8.42 -6.88 6.49
C ALA A 111 -7.95 -6.43 7.87
N GLY A 112 -6.73 -6.78 8.25
CA GLY A 112 -6.06 -6.23 9.43
C GLY A 112 -5.80 -4.71 9.29
N GLY A 113 -5.70 -3.97 10.40
CA GLY A 113 -5.67 -2.50 10.40
C GLY A 113 -4.65 -1.86 9.44
N ALA A 114 -3.41 -2.36 9.43
CA ALA A 114 -2.37 -1.85 8.52
C ALA A 114 -2.69 -2.13 7.04
N MET A 115 -3.22 -3.31 6.74
CA MET A 115 -3.65 -3.68 5.38
C MET A 115 -4.89 -2.91 4.95
N ARG A 116 -5.86 -2.75 5.86
CA ARG A 116 -7.08 -1.98 5.62
C ARG A 116 -6.76 -0.54 5.21
N ALA A 117 -5.86 0.13 5.93
CA ALA A 117 -5.45 1.49 5.58
C ALA A 117 -4.89 1.58 4.15
N VAL A 118 -4.11 0.59 3.71
CA VAL A 118 -3.59 0.51 2.33
C VAL A 118 -4.71 0.29 1.33
N LEU A 119 -5.58 -0.71 1.54
CA LEU A 119 -6.63 -1.11 0.61
C LEU A 119 -7.68 0.00 0.42
N GLU A 120 -8.10 0.66 1.49
CA GLU A 120 -9.01 1.80 1.44
C GLU A 120 -8.39 3.02 0.75
N SER A 121 -7.08 3.30 0.97
CA SER A 121 -6.39 4.40 0.29
C SER A 121 -6.22 4.16 -1.22
N VAL A 122 -6.22 2.90 -1.67
CA VAL A 122 -6.24 2.53 -3.10
C VAL A 122 -7.62 2.72 -3.73
N GLY A 123 -8.70 2.69 -2.92
CA GLY A 123 -10.09 2.75 -3.39
C GLY A 123 -10.73 1.38 -3.57
N VAL A 124 -10.17 0.34 -2.93
CA VAL A 124 -10.81 -0.99 -2.90
C VAL A 124 -11.91 -1.00 -1.85
N THR A 125 -13.12 -1.36 -2.25
CA THR A 125 -14.32 -1.43 -1.40
C THR A 125 -14.63 -2.83 -0.92
N ASP A 126 -14.32 -3.84 -1.72
CA ASP A 126 -14.67 -5.24 -1.44
C ASP A 126 -13.47 -6.17 -1.62
N VAL A 127 -12.94 -6.68 -0.51
CA VAL A 127 -11.73 -7.51 -0.52
C VAL A 127 -11.60 -8.36 0.74
N LEU A 128 -11.08 -9.57 0.57
CA LEU A 128 -10.66 -10.44 1.66
C LEU A 128 -9.14 -10.45 1.74
N ALA A 129 -8.59 -10.07 2.88
CA ALA A 129 -7.16 -10.05 3.06
C ALA A 129 -6.74 -10.58 4.43
N LYS A 130 -5.66 -11.33 4.45
CA LYS A 130 -5.10 -11.91 5.68
C LYS A 130 -3.60 -11.75 5.71
N SER A 131 -3.09 -11.35 6.87
CA SER A 131 -1.66 -11.34 7.15
C SER A 131 -1.24 -12.62 7.87
N LYS A 132 -0.05 -13.12 7.55
CA LYS A 132 0.61 -14.25 8.18
C LYS A 132 2.02 -13.85 8.61
N GLY A 133 2.56 -14.52 9.60
CA GLY A 133 3.90 -14.24 10.12
C GLY A 133 3.96 -12.97 10.94
N SER A 134 4.82 -12.03 10.59
CA SER A 134 5.05 -10.81 11.37
C SER A 134 3.86 -9.84 11.32
N SER A 135 3.46 -9.34 12.47
CA SER A 135 2.43 -8.30 12.62
C SER A 135 2.98 -6.86 12.58
N ASN A 136 4.26 -6.68 12.27
CA ASN A 136 4.87 -5.36 12.22
C ASN A 136 4.23 -4.50 11.12
N PRO A 137 3.61 -3.34 11.45
CA PRO A 137 2.93 -2.47 10.48
C PRO A 137 3.81 -2.06 9.29
N HIS A 138 5.10 -1.82 9.52
CA HIS A 138 6.04 -1.45 8.45
C HIS A 138 6.19 -2.55 7.39
N ASN A 139 6.27 -3.80 7.83
CA ASN A 139 6.39 -4.94 6.92
C ASN A 139 5.06 -5.24 6.22
N LEU A 140 3.94 -5.14 6.95
CA LEU A 140 2.61 -5.36 6.41
C LEU A 140 2.25 -4.36 5.31
N VAL A 141 2.49 -3.06 5.53
CA VAL A 141 2.23 -2.03 4.51
C VAL A 141 3.05 -2.30 3.24
N LYS A 142 4.35 -2.60 3.39
CA LYS A 142 5.22 -2.90 2.25
C LYS A 142 4.82 -4.17 1.52
N ALA A 143 4.50 -5.24 2.25
CA ALA A 143 4.04 -6.50 1.66
C ALA A 143 2.71 -6.32 0.92
N THR A 144 1.77 -5.54 1.48
CA THR A 144 0.48 -5.26 0.84
C THR A 144 0.65 -4.47 -0.45
N ILE A 145 1.46 -3.42 -0.45
CA ILE A 145 1.74 -2.63 -1.65
C ILE A 145 2.48 -3.47 -2.70
N LEU A 146 3.40 -4.33 -2.28
CA LEU A 146 4.08 -5.26 -3.18
C LEU A 146 3.08 -6.23 -3.83
N ALA A 147 2.19 -6.87 -3.03
CA ALA A 147 1.14 -7.74 -3.54
C ALA A 147 0.27 -7.03 -4.60
N LEU A 148 -0.17 -5.81 -4.29
CA LEU A 148 -0.98 -5.01 -5.20
C LEU A 148 -0.23 -4.62 -6.49
N SER A 149 1.06 -4.30 -6.39
CA SER A 149 1.89 -3.93 -7.55
C SER A 149 2.21 -5.10 -8.49
N GLU A 150 2.20 -6.33 -7.96
CA GLU A 150 2.41 -7.56 -8.73
C GLU A 150 1.13 -8.05 -9.42
N MET A 151 -0.03 -7.52 -9.06
CA MET A 151 -1.30 -7.85 -9.70
C MET A 151 -1.30 -7.45 -11.17
N ARG A 152 -1.91 -8.29 -11.99
CA ARG A 152 -2.00 -8.10 -13.44
C ARG A 152 -3.44 -7.86 -13.85
N ASP A 153 -3.66 -6.76 -14.56
CA ASP A 153 -4.93 -6.50 -15.23
C ASP A 153 -5.03 -7.30 -16.53
N ALA A 154 -6.24 -7.61 -16.96
CA ALA A 154 -6.49 -8.32 -18.22
C ALA A 154 -5.87 -7.62 -19.44
N ARG A 155 -5.82 -6.29 -19.44
CA ARG A 155 -5.15 -5.50 -20.48
C ARG A 155 -3.66 -5.78 -20.54
N MET A 156 -2.98 -5.83 -19.41
CA MET A 156 -1.55 -6.16 -19.31
C MET A 156 -1.29 -7.59 -19.80
N VAL A 157 -2.19 -8.52 -19.47
CA VAL A 157 -2.09 -9.93 -19.93
C VAL A 157 -2.25 -10.01 -21.45
N ALA A 158 -3.23 -9.30 -22.01
CA ALA A 158 -3.44 -9.23 -23.47
C ALA A 158 -2.22 -8.66 -24.21
N GLN A 159 -1.66 -7.56 -23.71
CA GLN A 159 -0.44 -6.96 -24.27
C GLN A 159 0.76 -7.89 -24.18
N ASN A 160 0.99 -8.53 -23.03
CA ASN A 160 2.12 -9.43 -22.83
C ASN A 160 2.04 -10.69 -23.71
N ARG A 161 0.82 -11.14 -24.04
CA ARG A 161 0.57 -12.31 -24.90
C ARG A 161 0.36 -11.93 -26.36
N CYS A 162 0.32 -10.64 -26.70
CA CYS A 162 0.03 -10.12 -28.05
C CYS A 162 -1.30 -10.70 -28.62
N VAL A 163 -2.35 -10.78 -27.78
CA VAL A 163 -3.67 -11.30 -28.14
C VAL A 163 -4.77 -10.27 -27.86
N SER A 164 -5.93 -10.43 -28.52
CA SER A 164 -7.10 -9.60 -28.24
C SER A 164 -7.65 -9.87 -26.84
N MET A 165 -8.32 -8.86 -26.24
CA MET A 165 -8.96 -8.99 -24.93
C MET A 165 -9.95 -10.15 -24.83
N GLU A 166 -10.70 -10.42 -25.90
CA GLU A 166 -11.65 -11.53 -25.97
C GLU A 166 -10.99 -12.90 -25.75
N LYS A 167 -9.76 -13.08 -26.26
CA LYS A 167 -8.99 -14.31 -26.09
C LYS A 167 -8.41 -14.51 -24.69
N VAL A 168 -8.36 -13.45 -23.89
CA VAL A 168 -7.88 -13.55 -22.50
C VAL A 168 -8.95 -14.19 -21.59
N PHE A 169 -10.23 -14.03 -21.92
CA PHE A 169 -11.37 -14.55 -21.15
C PHE A 169 -11.95 -15.86 -21.69
N ARG A 170 -11.38 -16.40 -22.75
CA ARG A 170 -11.70 -17.74 -23.28
C ARG A 170 -10.78 -18.79 -22.66
#